data_d4e837f4fdde5489007b2af459a76fba
#
_entry.id   d4e837f4fdde5489007b2af459a76fba
#
_cell.length_a   1.000
_cell.length_b   1.000
_cell.length_c   1.000
_cell.angle_alpha   90.00
_cell.angle_beta   90.00
_cell.angle_gamma   90.00
#
_symmetry.space_group_name_H-M   'P 1'
#
loop_
_entity.id
_entity.type
_entity.pdbx_description
1 polymer ?
#
loop_
_entity_poly.entity_id
_entity_poly.type
_entity_poly.pdbx_seq_one_letter_code
_entity_poly.pdbx_strand_id
1 'polypeptide(L)'
;MAFSSTHRDALIRALSQIRVETTTSPKGLIHMMTADKATCIVFSDDDLPSKGSNHTCPLYISIGCLGRRVLSIILDNGSTLNVCPLTIAIALRYAPSDFGPSTQTIGAYDSIRREVMGILEIELLIGPTTFVAMFQFLRIPTSFNLLLGRLWIHRAGAIPYSLHQKVKYIHDGQVVVV
;
A
#
# COMPACT_ATOMS: atom_id res chain seq x y z
N MET A 1 1.14 -0.08 -30.79
CA MET A 1 1.61 1.18 -30.13
C MET A 1 3.08 1.32 -30.44
N ALA A 2 3.48 2.33 -31.24
CA ALA A 2 4.87 2.60 -31.56
C ALA A 2 5.52 3.29 -30.36
N PHE A 3 6.49 2.64 -29.74
CA PHE A 3 7.37 3.31 -28.76
C PHE A 3 8.09 4.47 -29.50
N SER A 4 7.97 5.67 -28.95
CA SER A 4 8.62 6.86 -29.50
C SER A 4 10.13 6.57 -29.70
N SER A 5 10.67 6.90 -30.87
CA SER A 5 12.09 6.75 -31.21
C SER A 5 13.01 7.33 -30.14
N THR A 6 12.60 8.42 -29.51
CA THR A 6 13.31 9.10 -28.41
C THR A 6 13.54 8.22 -27.17
N HIS A 7 12.56 7.40 -26.80
CA HIS A 7 12.71 6.47 -25.64
C HIS A 7 13.64 5.30 -25.98
N ARG A 8 13.57 4.79 -27.20
CA ARG A 8 14.46 3.75 -27.69
C ARG A 8 15.91 4.24 -27.72
N ASP A 9 16.15 5.44 -28.23
CA ASP A 9 17.50 6.00 -28.34
C ASP A 9 18.08 6.35 -26.98
N ALA A 10 17.25 6.83 -26.03
CA ALA A 10 17.65 7.05 -24.64
C ALA A 10 18.03 5.72 -23.95
N LEU A 11 17.25 4.66 -24.17
CA LEU A 11 17.53 3.33 -23.60
C LEU A 11 18.83 2.75 -24.19
N ILE A 12 19.03 2.82 -25.52
CA ILE A 12 20.26 2.34 -26.16
C ILE A 12 21.47 3.13 -25.64
N ARG A 13 21.36 4.43 -25.45
CA ARG A 13 22.44 5.27 -24.93
C ARG A 13 22.76 4.92 -23.46
N ALA A 14 21.75 4.69 -22.63
CA ALA A 14 21.95 4.24 -21.25
C ALA A 14 22.62 2.84 -21.20
N LEU A 15 22.16 1.89 -22.02
CA LEU A 15 22.73 0.55 -22.09
C LEU A 15 24.17 0.53 -22.65
N SER A 16 24.51 1.43 -23.58
CA SER A 16 25.88 1.52 -24.15
C SER A 16 26.92 2.06 -23.17
N GLN A 17 26.49 2.71 -22.08
CA GLN A 17 27.39 3.21 -21.03
C GLN A 17 27.74 2.14 -19.99
N ILE A 18 27.02 1.02 -19.97
CA ILE A 18 27.25 -0.07 -19.03
C ILE A 18 28.34 -0.99 -19.58
N ARG A 19 29.53 -0.95 -18.99
CA ARG A 19 30.60 -1.91 -19.27
C ARG A 19 30.42 -3.13 -18.35
N VAL A 20 30.12 -4.27 -18.93
CA VAL A 20 29.91 -5.52 -18.22
C VAL A 20 30.91 -6.57 -18.77
N GLU A 21 31.51 -7.35 -17.88
CA GLU A 21 32.32 -8.47 -18.29
C GLU A 21 31.48 -9.55 -19.01
N THR A 22 32.02 -10.14 -20.06
CA THR A 22 31.31 -11.12 -20.90
C THR A 22 30.89 -12.40 -20.17
N THR A 23 31.39 -12.61 -18.97
CA THR A 23 31.07 -13.74 -18.09
C THR A 23 29.91 -13.46 -17.13
N THR A 24 29.36 -12.21 -17.10
CA THR A 24 28.31 -11.83 -16.15
C THR A 24 26.98 -12.50 -16.54
N SER A 25 26.40 -13.24 -15.60
CA SER A 25 25.09 -13.85 -15.79
C SER A 25 23.98 -12.77 -15.86
N PRO A 26 22.81 -13.04 -16.49
CA PRO A 26 21.69 -12.11 -16.50
C PRO A 26 21.27 -11.64 -15.10
N LYS A 27 21.35 -12.51 -14.09
CA LYS A 27 21.12 -12.15 -12.68
C LYS A 27 22.18 -11.19 -12.16
N GLY A 28 23.45 -11.38 -12.51
CA GLY A 28 24.55 -10.49 -12.15
C GLY A 28 24.39 -9.10 -12.78
N LEU A 29 23.90 -9.05 -14.02
CA LEU A 29 23.61 -7.79 -14.72
C LEU A 29 22.48 -7.00 -14.01
N ILE A 30 21.41 -7.67 -13.64
CA ILE A 30 20.31 -7.07 -12.87
C ILE A 30 20.85 -6.56 -11.52
N HIS A 31 21.67 -7.35 -10.84
CA HIS A 31 22.26 -6.97 -9.57
C HIS A 31 23.17 -5.71 -9.70
N MET A 32 23.99 -5.62 -10.75
CA MET A 32 24.84 -4.45 -11.00
C MET A 32 24.05 -3.21 -11.34
N MET A 33 22.92 -3.34 -12.05
CA MET A 33 22.05 -2.21 -12.41
C MET A 33 21.20 -1.72 -11.23
N THR A 34 21.01 -2.55 -10.21
CA THR A 34 20.15 -2.24 -9.06
C THR A 34 20.92 -2.12 -7.74
N ALA A 35 22.27 -2.16 -7.80
CA ALA A 35 23.14 -2.34 -6.62
C ALA A 35 22.95 -1.27 -5.51
N ASP A 36 22.47 -0.07 -5.86
CA ASP A 36 22.33 1.02 -4.90
C ASP A 36 20.88 1.45 -4.63
N LYS A 37 19.90 1.00 -5.44
CA LYS A 37 18.49 1.37 -5.23
C LYS A 37 17.56 0.25 -5.69
N ALA A 38 16.62 -0.12 -4.84
CA ALA A 38 15.57 -1.05 -5.25
C ALA A 38 14.71 -0.42 -6.36
N THR A 39 14.72 -1.04 -7.54
CA THR A 39 13.92 -0.63 -8.71
C THR A 39 12.73 -1.55 -8.93
N CYS A 40 12.68 -2.69 -8.25
CA CYS A 40 11.59 -3.65 -8.34
C CYS A 40 11.27 -4.27 -6.98
N ILE A 41 10.02 -4.68 -6.83
CA ILE A 41 9.54 -5.42 -5.67
C ILE A 41 9.33 -6.86 -6.12
N VAL A 42 9.97 -7.80 -5.42
CA VAL A 42 9.86 -9.24 -5.68
C VAL A 42 9.24 -9.93 -4.47
N PHE A 43 8.33 -10.86 -4.72
CA PHE A 43 7.83 -11.82 -3.73
C PHE A 43 8.39 -13.20 -4.09
N SER A 44 9.03 -13.85 -3.13
CA SER A 44 9.61 -15.18 -3.26
C SER A 44 8.90 -16.19 -2.37
N ASP A 45 9.18 -17.47 -2.56
CA ASP A 45 8.61 -18.52 -1.72
C ASP A 45 9.02 -18.38 -0.25
N ASP A 46 10.19 -17.77 0.02
CA ASP A 46 10.65 -17.46 1.39
C ASP A 46 9.78 -16.39 2.09
N ASP A 47 9.00 -15.64 1.33
CA ASP A 47 8.06 -14.66 1.87
C ASP A 47 6.75 -15.29 2.34
N LEU A 48 6.49 -16.56 2.03
CA LEU A 48 5.25 -17.24 2.41
C LEU A 48 5.13 -17.37 3.93
N PRO A 49 3.90 -17.25 4.46
CA PRO A 49 3.66 -17.50 5.87
C PRO A 49 3.88 -18.98 6.21
N SER A 50 4.15 -19.28 7.48
CA SER A 50 4.41 -20.65 7.95
C SER A 50 3.27 -21.66 7.67
N LYS A 51 2.07 -21.17 7.42
CA LYS A 51 0.89 -21.96 6.99
C LYS A 51 0.89 -22.33 5.50
N GLY A 52 1.90 -21.88 4.75
CA GLY A 52 1.99 -22.08 3.31
C GLY A 52 1.00 -21.21 2.51
N SER A 53 0.78 -21.58 1.25
CA SER A 53 -0.06 -20.83 0.31
C SER A 53 -1.55 -21.21 0.34
N ASN A 54 -1.94 -22.22 1.10
CA ASN A 54 -3.31 -22.74 1.07
C ASN A 54 -4.22 -22.02 2.07
N HIS A 55 -4.41 -20.69 1.89
CA HIS A 55 -5.31 -19.89 2.70
C HIS A 55 -6.01 -18.79 1.88
N THR A 56 -7.17 -18.37 2.36
CA THR A 56 -7.98 -17.28 1.78
C THR A 56 -8.07 -16.09 2.76
N CYS A 57 -7.07 -15.92 3.62
CA CYS A 57 -7.09 -14.86 4.64
C CYS A 57 -6.92 -13.48 3.99
N PRO A 58 -7.75 -12.50 4.36
CA PRO A 58 -7.50 -11.11 4.00
C PRO A 58 -6.15 -10.64 4.55
N LEU A 59 -5.55 -9.66 3.89
CA LEU A 59 -4.28 -9.09 4.32
C LEU A 59 -4.52 -8.04 5.41
N TYR A 60 -4.02 -8.32 6.61
CA TYR A 60 -4.03 -7.39 7.72
C TYR A 60 -2.63 -6.93 8.08
N ILE A 61 -2.49 -5.62 8.34
CA ILE A 61 -1.25 -5.04 8.87
C ILE A 61 -1.49 -4.34 10.20
N SER A 62 -0.38 -3.99 10.87
CA SER A 62 -0.37 -3.12 12.03
C SER A 62 0.32 -1.81 11.69
N ILE A 63 -0.22 -0.69 12.14
CA ILE A 63 0.32 0.64 11.88
C ILE A 63 0.45 1.46 13.15
N GLY A 64 1.25 2.51 13.11
CA GLY A 64 1.25 3.58 14.10
C GLY A 64 0.25 4.67 13.71
N CYS A 65 -0.52 5.17 14.66
CA CYS A 65 -1.40 6.31 14.48
C CYS A 65 -1.47 7.09 15.79
N LEU A 66 -1.21 8.38 15.77
CA LEU A 66 -1.19 9.26 16.96
C LEU A 66 -0.35 8.68 18.12
N GLY A 67 0.83 8.13 17.82
CA GLY A 67 1.71 7.51 18.80
C GLY A 67 1.22 6.19 19.39
N ARG A 68 0.15 5.60 18.83
CA ARG A 68 -0.41 4.31 19.25
C ARG A 68 -0.28 3.28 18.14
N ARG A 69 -0.13 2.02 18.52
CA ARG A 69 -0.20 0.90 17.57
C ARG A 69 -1.66 0.52 17.34
N VAL A 70 -2.08 0.55 16.10
CA VAL A 70 -3.42 0.12 15.66
C VAL A 70 -3.27 -1.19 14.89
N LEU A 71 -3.99 -2.21 15.32
CA LEU A 71 -4.00 -3.56 14.73
C LEU A 71 -5.17 -3.72 13.76
N SER A 72 -5.19 -4.81 13.04
CA SER A 72 -6.31 -5.22 12.18
C SER A 72 -6.68 -4.14 11.13
N ILE A 73 -5.65 -3.60 10.48
CA ILE A 73 -5.83 -2.72 9.33
C ILE A 73 -5.90 -3.60 8.09
N ILE A 74 -7.05 -3.63 7.46
CA ILE A 74 -7.23 -4.40 6.22
C ILE A 74 -6.69 -3.62 5.02
N LEU A 75 -5.93 -4.30 4.16
CA LEU A 75 -5.54 -3.79 2.84
C LEU A 75 -6.47 -4.40 1.79
N ASP A 76 -7.21 -3.54 1.10
CA ASP A 76 -8.20 -3.95 0.13
C ASP A 76 -8.02 -3.18 -1.19
N ASN A 77 -7.42 -3.83 -2.18
CA ASN A 77 -7.25 -3.27 -3.51
C ASN A 77 -8.56 -3.26 -4.34
N GLY A 78 -9.61 -3.89 -3.87
CA GLY A 78 -10.97 -3.79 -4.42
C GLY A 78 -11.67 -2.51 -4.00
N SER A 79 -11.34 -1.97 -2.82
CA SER A 79 -11.90 -0.71 -2.34
C SER A 79 -11.21 0.50 -2.97
N THR A 80 -12.01 1.47 -3.41
CA THR A 80 -11.48 2.75 -3.92
C THR A 80 -11.00 3.64 -2.78
N LEU A 81 -11.63 3.58 -1.62
CA LEU A 81 -11.53 4.55 -0.54
C LEU A 81 -10.80 3.96 0.67
N ASN A 82 -10.24 4.84 1.49
CA ASN A 82 -9.84 4.46 2.85
C ASN A 82 -11.01 4.73 3.78
N VAL A 83 -11.28 3.78 4.68
CA VAL A 83 -12.45 3.84 5.57
C VAL A 83 -12.02 3.73 7.02
N CYS A 84 -12.58 4.59 7.86
CA CYS A 84 -12.48 4.53 9.30
C CYS A 84 -13.89 4.37 9.91
N PRO A 85 -14.16 3.26 10.62
CA PRO A 85 -15.39 3.15 11.40
C PRO A 85 -15.44 4.25 12.48
N LEU A 86 -16.61 4.85 12.67
CA LEU A 86 -16.78 5.95 13.64
C LEU A 86 -16.36 5.57 15.06
N THR A 87 -16.60 4.32 15.46
CA THR A 87 -16.18 3.80 16.76
C THR A 87 -14.67 3.82 16.94
N ILE A 88 -13.92 3.56 15.87
CA ILE A 88 -12.46 3.61 15.85
C ILE A 88 -11.96 5.06 15.88
N ALA A 89 -12.60 5.95 15.15
CA ALA A 89 -12.29 7.39 15.21
C ALA A 89 -12.37 7.92 16.64
N ILE A 90 -13.47 7.60 17.34
CA ILE A 90 -13.66 7.97 18.74
C ILE A 90 -12.59 7.36 19.65
N ALA A 91 -12.24 6.09 19.44
CA ALA A 91 -11.18 5.42 20.19
C ALA A 91 -9.78 6.04 19.94
N LEU A 92 -9.56 6.58 18.76
CA LEU A 92 -8.37 7.37 18.39
C LEU A 92 -8.43 8.82 18.88
N ARG A 93 -9.51 9.22 19.55
CA ARG A 93 -9.78 10.56 20.11
C ARG A 93 -10.08 11.64 19.08
N TYR A 94 -10.56 11.26 17.90
CA TYR A 94 -11.15 12.22 16.97
C TYR A 94 -12.58 12.53 17.39
N ALA A 95 -12.95 13.81 17.38
CA ALA A 95 -14.30 14.27 17.60
C ALA A 95 -15.03 14.49 16.26
N PRO A 96 -16.36 14.39 16.20
CA PRO A 96 -17.11 14.72 14.99
C PRO A 96 -16.85 16.13 14.45
N SER A 97 -16.46 17.07 15.33
CA SER A 97 -16.05 18.43 14.95
C SER A 97 -14.77 18.51 14.13
N ASP A 98 -13.95 17.45 14.16
CA ASP A 98 -12.68 17.38 13.43
C ASP A 98 -12.89 16.95 11.96
N PHE A 99 -14.10 16.44 11.65
CA PHE A 99 -14.41 15.93 10.34
C PHE A 99 -14.80 17.05 9.38
N GLY A 100 -14.15 17.08 8.23
CA GLY A 100 -14.60 17.90 7.11
C GLY A 100 -15.96 17.42 6.58
N PRO A 101 -16.76 18.32 6.00
CA PRO A 101 -18.08 17.98 5.47
C PRO A 101 -17.97 16.98 4.31
N SER A 102 -18.94 16.07 4.21
CA SER A 102 -19.08 15.16 3.08
C SER A 102 -20.56 15.00 2.74
N THR A 103 -20.86 15.00 1.44
CA THR A 103 -22.18 14.66 0.89
C THR A 103 -22.16 13.32 0.18
N GLN A 104 -21.09 12.56 0.35
CA GLN A 104 -20.90 11.29 -0.35
C GLN A 104 -21.69 10.16 0.30
N THR A 105 -22.18 9.28 -0.55
CA THR A 105 -22.80 8.02 -0.17
C THR A 105 -21.98 6.88 -0.76
N ILE A 106 -21.63 5.91 0.06
CA ILE A 106 -20.84 4.74 -0.35
C ILE A 106 -21.76 3.53 -0.40
N GLY A 107 -21.69 2.80 -1.51
CA GLY A 107 -22.27 1.47 -1.63
C GLY A 107 -21.25 0.40 -1.24
N ALA A 108 -21.63 -0.53 -0.39
CA ALA A 108 -20.84 -1.72 -0.10
C ALA A 108 -21.39 -2.94 -0.88
N TYR A 109 -20.72 -4.08 -0.78
CA TYR A 109 -21.13 -5.33 -1.44
C TYR A 109 -22.55 -5.80 -1.07
N ASP A 110 -23.04 -5.36 0.09
CA ASP A 110 -24.41 -5.67 0.56
C ASP A 110 -25.49 -4.79 -0.11
N SER A 111 -25.13 -3.99 -1.12
CA SER A 111 -26.00 -3.02 -1.80
C SER A 111 -26.61 -1.96 -0.88
N ILE A 112 -26.22 -1.90 0.39
CA ILE A 112 -26.66 -0.90 1.32
C ILE A 112 -25.85 0.37 1.12
N ARG A 113 -26.54 1.47 0.84
CA ARG A 113 -25.92 2.81 0.80
C ARG A 113 -25.69 3.33 2.21
N ARG A 114 -24.49 3.78 2.46
CA ARG A 114 -24.09 4.38 3.75
C ARG A 114 -23.62 5.80 3.54
N GLU A 115 -24.14 6.70 4.34
CA GLU A 115 -23.74 8.10 4.34
C GLU A 115 -22.36 8.23 4.98
N VAL A 116 -21.50 9.04 4.37
CA VAL A 116 -20.21 9.41 4.92
C VAL A 116 -20.42 10.50 5.95
N MET A 117 -20.10 10.21 7.21
CA MET A 117 -20.23 11.15 8.34
C MET A 117 -19.29 12.35 8.21
N GLY A 118 -18.21 12.20 7.48
CA GLY A 118 -17.22 13.22 7.21
C GLY A 118 -15.91 12.62 6.72
N ILE A 119 -14.95 13.47 6.43
CA ILE A 119 -13.62 13.13 5.95
C ILE A 119 -12.55 13.78 6.82
N LEU A 120 -11.43 13.09 7.00
CA LEU A 120 -10.27 13.63 7.71
C LEU A 120 -8.98 12.99 7.16
N GLU A 121 -7.94 13.79 7.10
CA GLU A 121 -6.58 13.27 6.86
C GLU A 121 -6.00 12.73 8.17
N ILE A 122 -5.53 11.48 8.12
CA ILE A 122 -4.89 10.81 9.25
C ILE A 122 -3.45 10.51 8.88
N GLU A 123 -2.54 10.81 9.80
CA GLU A 123 -1.15 10.44 9.71
C GLU A 123 -0.94 9.01 10.22
N LEU A 124 -0.34 8.18 9.38
CA LEU A 124 -0.10 6.76 9.61
C LEU A 124 1.38 6.44 9.52
N LEU A 125 1.94 5.83 10.54
CA LEU A 125 3.28 5.27 10.49
C LEU A 125 3.19 3.80 10.05
N ILE A 126 3.69 3.50 8.86
CA ILE A 126 3.66 2.16 8.26
C ILE A 126 5.11 1.74 7.96
N GLY A 127 5.62 0.75 8.70
CA GLY A 127 7.05 0.49 8.70
C GLY A 127 7.82 1.73 9.18
N PRO A 128 8.88 2.17 8.47
CA PRO A 128 9.65 3.36 8.83
C PRO A 128 9.06 4.67 8.27
N THR A 129 7.97 4.60 7.49
CA THR A 129 7.47 5.72 6.69
C THR A 129 6.17 6.28 7.25
N THR A 130 6.08 7.59 7.33
CA THR A 130 4.85 8.30 7.66
C THR A 130 4.10 8.66 6.38
N PHE A 131 2.82 8.27 6.33
CA PHE A 131 1.91 8.59 5.25
C PHE A 131 0.75 9.43 5.77
N VAL A 132 0.35 10.44 5.02
CA VAL A 132 -0.92 11.15 5.26
C VAL A 132 -1.96 10.56 4.31
N ALA A 133 -3.06 10.08 4.86
CA ALA A 133 -4.12 9.45 4.09
C ALA A 133 -5.48 10.03 4.45
N MET A 134 -6.28 10.33 3.41
CA MET A 134 -7.67 10.77 3.57
C MET A 134 -8.55 9.57 3.91
N PHE A 135 -9.30 9.65 5.01
CA PHE A 135 -10.27 8.65 5.42
C PHE A 135 -11.69 9.17 5.33
N GLN A 136 -12.59 8.27 4.98
CA GLN A 136 -14.03 8.49 5.08
C GLN A 136 -14.55 7.78 6.33
N PHE A 137 -15.30 8.52 7.15
CA PHE A 137 -15.84 8.04 8.40
C PHE A 137 -17.25 7.51 8.19
N LEU A 138 -17.44 6.26 8.58
CA LEU A 138 -18.70 5.55 8.41
C LEU A 138 -19.21 4.99 9.74
N ARG A 139 -20.51 5.04 9.94
CA ARG A 139 -21.16 4.32 11.03
C ARG A 139 -21.45 2.89 10.59
N ILE A 140 -20.45 2.03 10.70
CA ILE A 140 -20.53 0.62 10.30
C ILE A 140 -19.97 -0.29 11.39
N PRO A 141 -20.58 -1.45 11.64
CA PRO A 141 -19.95 -2.52 12.38
C PRO A 141 -18.93 -3.20 11.45
N THR A 142 -17.70 -3.41 11.90
CA THR A 142 -16.65 -4.05 11.11
C THR A 142 -15.81 -5.00 11.95
N SER A 143 -15.17 -5.94 11.28
CA SER A 143 -14.13 -6.81 11.85
C SER A 143 -12.72 -6.21 11.74
N PHE A 144 -12.59 -5.01 11.16
CA PHE A 144 -11.33 -4.30 10.99
C PHE A 144 -11.38 -2.94 11.70
N ASN A 145 -10.23 -2.42 12.06
CA ASN A 145 -10.11 -1.09 12.65
C ASN A 145 -10.01 0.01 11.61
N LEU A 146 -9.23 -0.18 10.57
CA LEU A 146 -9.16 0.73 9.42
C LEU A 146 -9.13 -0.11 8.13
N LEU A 147 -9.58 0.51 7.04
CA LEU A 147 -9.42 -0.04 5.71
C LEU A 147 -8.56 0.93 4.88
N LEU A 148 -7.49 0.42 4.32
CA LEU A 148 -6.66 1.11 3.35
C LEU A 148 -6.97 0.56 1.96
N GLY A 149 -7.59 1.41 1.15
CA GLY A 149 -7.95 1.10 -0.22
C GLY A 149 -6.93 1.60 -1.25
N ARG A 150 -7.33 1.60 -2.51
CA ARG A 150 -6.48 2.01 -3.63
C ARG A 150 -5.92 3.42 -3.50
N LEU A 151 -6.64 4.35 -2.85
CA LEU A 151 -6.12 5.70 -2.63
C LEU A 151 -4.77 5.68 -1.91
N TRP A 152 -4.65 4.90 -0.84
CA TRP A 152 -3.39 4.76 -0.13
C TRP A 152 -2.41 3.86 -0.90
N ILE A 153 -2.87 2.69 -1.36
CA ILE A 153 -2.05 1.68 -2.05
C ILE A 153 -1.29 2.32 -3.23
N HIS A 154 -1.98 3.09 -4.07
CA HIS A 154 -1.38 3.73 -5.24
C HIS A 154 -0.45 4.88 -4.83
N ARG A 155 -0.85 5.70 -3.85
CA ARG A 155 -0.03 6.82 -3.37
C ARG A 155 1.27 6.34 -2.74
N ALA A 156 1.24 5.23 -2.03
CA ALA A 156 2.40 4.62 -1.40
C ALA A 156 3.27 3.81 -2.38
N GLY A 157 2.81 3.57 -3.61
CA GLY A 157 3.43 2.61 -4.52
C GLY A 157 3.49 1.20 -3.91
N ALA A 158 2.54 0.88 -3.04
CA ALA A 158 2.52 -0.36 -2.28
C ALA A 158 1.95 -1.50 -3.10
N ILE A 159 2.52 -2.67 -2.95
CA ILE A 159 2.05 -3.92 -3.55
C ILE A 159 1.59 -4.85 -2.43
N PRO A 160 0.29 -4.89 -2.12
CA PRO A 160 -0.27 -5.86 -1.19
C PRO A 160 -0.38 -7.24 -1.86
N TYR A 161 0.07 -8.27 -1.16
CA TYR A 161 -0.02 -9.64 -1.63
C TYR A 161 -0.58 -10.55 -0.53
N SER A 162 -1.86 -10.85 -0.62
CA SER A 162 -2.59 -11.61 0.41
C SER A 162 -2.05 -13.03 0.58
N LEU A 163 -1.58 -13.68 -0.50
CA LEU A 163 -0.98 -15.01 -0.43
C LEU A 163 0.25 -15.04 0.50
N HIS A 164 1.07 -14.00 0.46
CA HIS A 164 2.26 -13.88 1.31
C HIS A 164 1.98 -13.19 2.64
N GLN A 165 0.73 -12.69 2.86
CA GLN A 165 0.35 -11.90 4.04
C GLN A 165 1.32 -10.74 4.31
N LYS A 166 1.78 -10.10 3.23
CA LYS A 166 2.74 -8.99 3.24
C LYS A 166 2.33 -7.89 2.29
N VAL A 167 2.70 -6.68 2.64
CA VAL A 167 2.73 -5.55 1.72
C VAL A 167 4.16 -5.06 1.58
N LYS A 168 4.58 -4.76 0.37
CA LYS A 168 5.90 -4.21 0.07
C LYS A 168 5.77 -2.89 -0.66
N TYR A 169 6.64 -1.93 -0.35
CA TYR A 169 6.77 -0.68 -1.07
C TYR A 169 8.23 -0.22 -1.06
N ILE A 170 8.58 0.73 -1.94
CA ILE A 170 9.94 1.28 -1.99
C ILE A 170 9.96 2.61 -1.24
N HIS A 171 10.89 2.75 -0.31
CA HIS A 171 11.15 3.99 0.43
C HIS A 171 12.65 4.22 0.49
N ASP A 172 13.10 5.42 0.11
CA ASP A 172 14.52 5.81 0.04
C ASP A 172 15.40 4.81 -0.74
N GLY A 173 14.85 4.24 -1.81
CA GLY A 173 15.54 3.28 -2.65
C GLY A 173 15.66 1.88 -2.06
N GLN A 174 14.95 1.58 -0.98
CA GLN A 174 14.94 0.26 -0.35
C GLN A 174 13.53 -0.35 -0.32
N VAL A 175 13.44 -1.67 -0.40
CA VAL A 175 12.17 -2.37 -0.25
C VAL A 175 11.83 -2.46 1.24
N VAL A 176 10.72 -1.84 1.61
CA VAL A 176 10.11 -2.00 2.93
C VAL A 176 9.10 -3.13 2.88
N VAL A 177 9.13 -4.00 3.88
CA VAL A 177 8.20 -5.13 4.06
C VAL A 177 7.43 -4.93 5.36
N VAL A 178 6.10 -5.02 5.28
CA VAL A 178 5.16 -4.91 6.40
C VAL A 178 4.25 -6.12 6.46
#